data_51d24d5dc2081dc851a23914e7f83c3e
#
_entry.id   51d24d5dc2081dc851a23914e7f83c3e
#
_cell.length_a   1.000
_cell.length_b   1.000
_cell.length_c   1.000
_cell.angle_alpha   90.00
_cell.angle_beta   90.00
_cell.angle_gamma   90.00
#
_symmetry.space_group_name_H-M   'P 1'
#
loop_
_entity.id
_entity.type
_entity.pdbx_description
1 polymer ?
#
loop_
_entity_poly.entity_id
_entity_poly.type
_entity_poly.pdbx_seq_one_letter_code
_entity_poly.pdbx_strand_id
1 'polypeptide(L)'
;MITLTKEDKSRIKIFAGSSSEVLAQKIVKYLDMDLSSAEIVRFADGETFAKSNESVRGCKVFIIQSTSKPVNESIMELLVFIDAIKRSSAREIIAIIPYYGYARQDRKASPREPITSKLVANLLTVAWATRVITMDLHARQIQGFFDIPLDHMEALPILAKHFIKYGFSPEDTVVVSPDVGGVKRARGLANWLHTPLAIIDKRRAKANVSEVMNIIGDIKGKKAILIDDMIDTAGTICNAAQALIDKGATEVYACATHGVFSYPAIERLKESAFTEVVVTDTIELSEDQMFDKLKVLSTSKMFAEIIKRIATSKPISDLFEMPVDDDEDK
;
A
#
# COMPACT_ATOMS: atom_id res chain seq x y z
N MET A 1 -19.45 2.98 -15.93
CA MET A 1 -18.55 1.86 -15.51
C MET A 1 -17.85 1.31 -16.75
N ILE A 2 -16.51 1.16 -16.74
CA ILE A 2 -15.75 0.61 -17.88
C ILE A 2 -15.86 -0.91 -17.82
N THR A 3 -16.30 -1.54 -18.92
CA THR A 3 -16.37 -3.00 -19.05
C THR A 3 -15.39 -3.45 -20.13
N LEU A 4 -14.60 -4.48 -19.85
CA LEU A 4 -13.72 -5.10 -20.81
C LEU A 4 -14.52 -5.93 -21.82
N THR A 5 -14.31 -5.70 -23.10
CA THR A 5 -14.87 -6.55 -24.16
C THR A 5 -14.13 -7.88 -24.24
N LYS A 6 -14.67 -8.88 -24.96
CA LYS A 6 -13.95 -10.13 -25.23
C LYS A 6 -12.61 -9.88 -25.94
N GLU A 7 -12.55 -8.88 -26.81
CA GLU A 7 -11.33 -8.49 -27.50
C GLU A 7 -10.30 -7.90 -26.54
N ASP A 8 -10.72 -7.01 -25.64
CA ASP A 8 -9.81 -6.47 -24.61
C ASP A 8 -9.24 -7.60 -23.75
N LYS A 9 -10.10 -8.52 -23.25
CA LYS A 9 -9.69 -9.66 -22.44
C LYS A 9 -8.71 -10.57 -23.15
N SER A 10 -8.85 -10.77 -24.45
CA SER A 10 -7.93 -11.60 -25.25
C SER A 10 -6.53 -11.00 -25.42
N ARG A 11 -6.40 -9.68 -25.23
CA ARG A 11 -5.16 -8.92 -25.42
C ARG A 11 -4.40 -8.64 -24.14
N ILE A 12 -4.95 -9.02 -23.00
CA ILE A 12 -4.32 -8.84 -21.69
C ILE A 12 -4.07 -10.19 -21.01
N LYS A 13 -3.01 -10.24 -20.22
CA LYS A 13 -2.67 -11.37 -19.33
C LYS A 13 -2.36 -10.83 -17.95
N ILE A 14 -2.85 -11.51 -16.92
CA ILE A 14 -2.70 -11.08 -15.53
C ILE A 14 -2.09 -12.23 -14.74
N PHE A 15 -0.91 -11.99 -14.18
CA PHE A 15 -0.19 -12.96 -13.37
C PHE A 15 -0.07 -12.47 -11.93
N ALA A 16 -0.10 -13.40 -11.00
CA ALA A 16 0.27 -13.17 -9.62
C ALA A 16 1.72 -13.62 -9.39
N GLY A 17 2.48 -12.83 -8.65
CA GLY A 17 3.67 -13.31 -7.98
C GLY A 17 3.32 -13.87 -6.60
N SER A 18 4.29 -14.53 -5.97
CA SER A 18 4.08 -15.31 -4.74
C SER A 18 3.62 -14.50 -3.52
N SER A 19 3.90 -13.18 -3.50
CA SER A 19 3.52 -12.30 -2.39
C SER A 19 2.19 -11.58 -2.58
N SER A 20 1.42 -11.87 -3.63
CA SER A 20 0.18 -11.15 -3.95
C SER A 20 -0.89 -12.02 -4.59
N GLU A 21 -0.87 -13.33 -4.33
CA GLU A 21 -1.78 -14.28 -4.96
C GLU A 21 -3.25 -14.01 -4.55
N VAL A 22 -3.51 -13.82 -3.27
CA VAL A 22 -4.86 -13.56 -2.75
C VAL A 22 -5.42 -12.23 -3.30
N LEU A 23 -4.62 -11.17 -3.34
CA LEU A 23 -5.03 -9.90 -3.91
C LEU A 23 -5.29 -10.03 -5.41
N ALA A 24 -4.42 -10.70 -6.14
CA ALA A 24 -4.57 -10.91 -7.59
C ALA A 24 -5.84 -11.71 -7.93
N GLN A 25 -6.19 -12.74 -7.15
CA GLN A 25 -7.43 -13.50 -7.28
C GLN A 25 -8.66 -12.60 -7.09
N LYS A 26 -8.65 -11.70 -6.10
CA LYS A 26 -9.72 -10.72 -5.92
C LYS A 26 -9.82 -9.74 -7.08
N ILE A 27 -8.69 -9.28 -7.62
CA ILE A 27 -8.64 -8.35 -8.75
C ILE A 27 -9.29 -8.97 -9.99
N VAL A 28 -8.92 -10.20 -10.37
CA VAL A 28 -9.45 -10.82 -11.58
C VAL A 28 -10.94 -11.10 -11.51
N LYS A 29 -11.50 -11.33 -10.31
CA LYS A 29 -12.96 -11.43 -10.11
C LYS A 29 -13.68 -10.15 -10.54
N TYR A 30 -13.16 -8.97 -10.19
CA TYR A 30 -13.73 -7.68 -10.64
C TYR A 30 -13.57 -7.43 -12.15
N LEU A 31 -12.65 -8.15 -12.80
CA LEU A 31 -12.43 -8.08 -14.24
C LEU A 31 -13.24 -9.12 -15.01
N ASP A 32 -13.90 -10.05 -14.31
CA ASP A 32 -14.54 -11.23 -14.87
C ASP A 32 -13.53 -11.98 -15.76
N MET A 33 -12.38 -12.31 -15.18
CA MET A 33 -11.24 -13.01 -15.78
C MET A 33 -10.65 -14.01 -14.80
N ASP A 34 -9.82 -14.91 -15.33
CA ASP A 34 -8.97 -15.79 -14.51
C ASP A 34 -7.53 -15.28 -14.50
N LEU A 35 -6.75 -15.67 -13.49
CA LEU A 35 -5.30 -15.49 -13.51
C LEU A 35 -4.69 -16.35 -14.61
N SER A 36 -3.75 -15.75 -15.32
CA SER A 36 -2.91 -16.49 -16.27
C SER A 36 -1.98 -17.43 -15.53
N SER A 37 -1.80 -18.64 -16.08
CA SER A 37 -0.99 -19.68 -15.46
C SER A 37 0.50 -19.41 -15.60
N ALA A 38 1.21 -19.46 -14.48
CA ALA A 38 2.66 -19.37 -14.41
C ALA A 38 3.22 -20.43 -13.47
N GLU A 39 4.48 -20.76 -13.68
CA GLU A 39 5.28 -21.58 -12.78
C GLU A 39 6.33 -20.68 -12.13
N ILE A 40 6.30 -20.56 -10.82
CA ILE A 40 7.30 -19.85 -10.02
C ILE A 40 7.87 -20.85 -9.02
N VAL A 41 9.18 -21.09 -9.12
CA VAL A 41 9.87 -22.10 -8.30
C VAL A 41 11.11 -21.46 -7.67
N ARG A 42 11.37 -21.82 -6.45
CA ARG A 42 12.65 -21.53 -5.79
C ARG A 42 13.49 -22.79 -5.76
N PHE A 43 14.68 -22.73 -6.35
CA PHE A 43 15.62 -23.83 -6.33
C PHE A 43 16.24 -24.03 -4.93
N ALA A 44 16.87 -25.19 -4.73
CA ALA A 44 17.45 -25.56 -3.44
C ALA A 44 18.57 -24.62 -2.96
N ASP A 45 19.25 -23.94 -3.88
CA ASP A 45 20.28 -22.93 -3.63
C ASP A 45 19.71 -21.52 -3.39
N GLY A 46 18.37 -21.36 -3.53
CA GLY A 46 17.65 -20.11 -3.34
C GLY A 46 17.41 -19.30 -4.61
N GLU A 47 17.91 -19.71 -5.78
CA GLU A 47 17.61 -19.04 -7.04
C GLU A 47 16.13 -19.18 -7.40
N THR A 48 15.58 -18.12 -8.00
CA THR A 48 14.18 -18.09 -8.45
C THR A 48 14.09 -18.38 -9.94
N PHE A 49 13.19 -19.25 -10.31
CA PHE A 49 12.76 -19.50 -11.67
C PHE A 49 11.32 -19.07 -11.85
N ALA A 50 11.01 -18.39 -12.96
CA ALA A 50 9.64 -18.00 -13.32
C ALA A 50 9.40 -18.23 -14.81
N LYS A 51 8.20 -18.75 -15.14
CA LYS A 51 7.81 -19.06 -16.52
C LYS A 51 6.30 -18.92 -16.68
N SER A 52 5.87 -18.30 -17.77
CA SER A 52 4.46 -18.36 -18.19
C SER A 52 4.15 -19.71 -18.84
N ASN A 53 3.05 -20.33 -18.44
CA ASN A 53 2.52 -21.53 -19.08
C ASN A 53 1.63 -21.22 -20.29
N GLU A 54 1.40 -19.94 -20.57
CA GLU A 54 0.57 -19.46 -21.68
C GLU A 54 1.35 -18.55 -22.61
N SER A 55 0.89 -18.43 -23.85
CA SER A 55 1.46 -17.46 -24.79
C SER A 55 1.10 -16.04 -24.37
N VAL A 56 2.10 -15.19 -24.22
CA VAL A 56 1.95 -13.74 -23.93
C VAL A 56 2.30 -12.87 -25.11
N ARG A 57 2.59 -13.49 -26.28
CA ARG A 57 3.03 -12.77 -27.49
C ARG A 57 2.03 -11.68 -27.90
N GLY A 58 2.52 -10.45 -27.95
CA GLY A 58 1.73 -9.28 -28.36
C GLY A 58 0.70 -8.81 -27.32
N CYS A 59 0.61 -9.44 -26.15
CA CYS A 59 -0.30 -9.04 -25.07
C CYS A 59 0.28 -7.89 -24.24
N LYS A 60 -0.62 -7.12 -23.60
CA LYS A 60 -0.29 -6.36 -22.38
C LYS A 60 -0.30 -7.32 -21.20
N VAL A 61 0.79 -7.39 -20.47
CA VAL A 61 0.94 -8.29 -19.33
C VAL A 61 0.99 -7.48 -18.04
N PHE A 62 0.13 -7.82 -17.10
CA PHE A 62 0.12 -7.29 -15.75
C PHE A 62 0.70 -8.34 -14.80
N ILE A 63 1.72 -7.97 -14.03
CA ILE A 63 2.31 -8.81 -12.99
C ILE A 63 2.04 -8.14 -11.66
N ILE A 64 1.29 -8.80 -10.79
CA ILE A 64 0.90 -8.28 -9.46
C ILE A 64 1.83 -8.90 -8.43
N GLN A 65 2.72 -8.09 -7.83
CA GLN A 65 3.70 -8.54 -6.85
C GLN A 65 4.08 -7.43 -5.90
N SER A 66 3.66 -7.50 -4.64
CA SER A 66 4.19 -6.67 -3.58
C SER A 66 5.64 -7.03 -3.28
N THR A 67 6.50 -6.03 -3.13
CA THR A 67 7.90 -6.26 -2.77
C THR A 67 8.07 -6.18 -1.24
N SER A 68 7.16 -6.88 -0.54
CA SER A 68 7.14 -7.06 0.91
C SER A 68 8.04 -8.22 1.36
N LYS A 69 8.05 -8.50 2.65
CA LYS A 69 8.85 -9.60 3.23
C LYS A 69 8.43 -10.97 2.65
N PRO A 70 9.42 -11.75 2.23
CA PRO A 70 10.87 -11.52 2.19
C PRO A 70 11.28 -10.58 1.04
N VAL A 71 11.71 -9.35 1.37
CA VAL A 71 11.81 -8.22 0.44
C VAL A 71 12.71 -8.50 -0.76
N ASN A 72 13.91 -9.05 -0.51
CA ASN A 72 14.89 -9.28 -1.58
C ASN A 72 14.43 -10.36 -2.55
N GLU A 73 13.84 -11.41 -2.03
CA GLU A 73 13.29 -12.53 -2.81
C GLU A 73 12.10 -12.05 -3.65
N SER A 74 11.20 -11.26 -3.07
CA SER A 74 10.03 -10.74 -3.79
C SER A 74 10.44 -9.80 -4.93
N ILE A 75 11.48 -8.97 -4.72
CA ILE A 75 12.03 -8.12 -5.77
C ILE A 75 12.68 -8.97 -6.86
N MET A 76 13.53 -9.93 -6.48
CA MET A 76 14.25 -10.77 -7.46
C MET A 76 13.27 -11.61 -8.27
N GLU A 77 12.26 -12.19 -7.64
CA GLU A 77 11.19 -12.92 -8.32
C GLU A 77 10.49 -12.05 -9.37
N LEU A 78 10.11 -10.82 -9.01
CA LEU A 78 9.49 -9.88 -9.94
C LEU A 78 10.40 -9.59 -11.14
N LEU A 79 11.69 -9.34 -10.91
CA LEU A 79 12.66 -9.05 -11.98
C LEU A 79 12.84 -10.25 -12.92
N VAL A 80 12.98 -11.46 -12.39
CA VAL A 80 13.10 -12.70 -13.17
C VAL A 80 11.84 -12.95 -13.98
N PHE A 81 10.66 -12.70 -13.37
CA PHE A 81 9.41 -12.91 -14.08
C PHE A 81 9.21 -11.89 -15.20
N ILE A 82 9.55 -10.61 -14.99
CA ILE A 82 9.52 -9.59 -16.05
C ILE A 82 10.43 -10.00 -17.22
N ASP A 83 11.65 -10.49 -16.96
CA ASP A 83 12.57 -10.94 -18.01
C ASP A 83 12.00 -12.14 -18.78
N ALA A 84 11.38 -13.11 -18.11
CA ALA A 84 10.73 -14.24 -18.76
C ALA A 84 9.61 -13.80 -19.71
N ILE A 85 8.76 -12.87 -19.27
CA ILE A 85 7.65 -12.31 -20.06
C ILE A 85 8.17 -11.49 -21.24
N LYS A 86 9.24 -10.69 -21.04
CA LYS A 86 9.93 -9.96 -22.10
C LYS A 86 10.42 -10.90 -23.21
N ARG A 87 11.12 -11.96 -22.84
CA ARG A 87 11.64 -12.97 -23.78
C ARG A 87 10.55 -13.73 -24.49
N SER A 88 9.34 -13.77 -23.93
CA SER A 88 8.15 -14.34 -24.54
C SER A 88 7.40 -13.40 -25.47
N SER A 89 7.99 -12.23 -25.79
CA SER A 89 7.48 -11.23 -26.76
C SER A 89 6.18 -10.58 -26.33
N ALA A 90 5.97 -10.31 -25.05
CA ALA A 90 4.91 -9.42 -24.59
C ALA A 90 5.07 -8.02 -25.22
N ARG A 91 3.96 -7.33 -25.49
CA ARG A 91 3.98 -5.97 -26.06
C ARG A 91 4.29 -4.92 -25.01
N GLU A 92 3.69 -5.06 -23.86
CA GLU A 92 3.85 -4.18 -22.70
C GLU A 92 3.91 -5.04 -21.43
N ILE A 93 4.73 -4.66 -20.47
CA ILE A 93 4.84 -5.33 -19.17
C ILE A 93 4.60 -4.31 -18.07
N ILE A 94 3.46 -4.41 -17.43
CA ILE A 94 3.03 -3.52 -16.35
C ILE A 94 3.24 -4.22 -15.01
N ALA A 95 4.17 -3.70 -14.20
CA ALA A 95 4.38 -4.19 -12.85
C ALA A 95 3.43 -3.49 -11.88
N ILE A 96 2.48 -4.23 -11.32
CA ILE A 96 1.61 -3.75 -10.23
C ILE A 96 2.28 -4.15 -8.93
N ILE A 97 2.78 -3.15 -8.20
CA ILE A 97 3.52 -3.33 -6.95
C ILE A 97 2.72 -2.64 -5.84
N PRO A 98 1.72 -3.32 -5.25
CA PRO A 98 0.86 -2.72 -4.22
C PRO A 98 1.68 -2.11 -3.06
N TYR A 99 2.71 -2.81 -2.59
CA TYR A 99 3.70 -2.29 -1.66
C TYR A 99 5.09 -2.26 -2.30
N TYR A 100 5.68 -1.06 -2.40
CA TYR A 100 7.00 -0.84 -2.96
C TYR A 100 8.07 -0.89 -1.86
N GLY A 101 8.78 -1.98 -1.78
CA GLY A 101 9.89 -2.19 -0.83
C GLY A 101 11.03 -1.17 -1.06
N TYR A 102 11.81 -0.92 -0.01
CA TYR A 102 12.88 0.10 0.01
C TYR A 102 12.41 1.54 -0.19
N ALA A 103 11.11 1.83 -0.22
CA ALA A 103 10.58 3.18 -0.36
C ALA A 103 11.11 4.15 0.71
N ARG A 104 11.41 3.66 1.92
CA ARG A 104 11.96 4.48 3.02
C ARG A 104 13.41 4.93 2.81
N GLN A 105 14.12 4.35 1.83
CA GLN A 105 15.47 4.73 1.45
C GLN A 105 15.47 5.62 0.20
N ASP A 106 14.69 6.71 0.27
CA ASP A 106 14.44 7.66 -0.83
C ASP A 106 15.45 8.80 -0.90
N ARG A 107 16.26 8.97 0.16
CA ARG A 107 17.27 10.01 0.29
C ARG A 107 18.41 9.57 1.20
N LYS A 108 19.53 10.27 1.11
CA LYS A 108 20.61 10.13 2.09
C LYS A 108 20.26 10.95 3.34
N ALA A 109 20.04 10.29 4.47
CA ALA A 109 19.89 10.93 5.77
C ALA A 109 21.28 11.26 6.38
N SER A 110 22.31 10.48 6.01
CA SER A 110 23.70 10.65 6.44
C SER A 110 24.67 10.47 5.25
N PRO A 111 25.90 10.95 5.35
CA PRO A 111 26.92 10.73 4.31
C PRO A 111 27.13 9.23 4.02
N ARG A 112 27.35 8.89 2.73
CA ARG A 112 27.68 7.53 2.23
C ARG A 112 26.52 6.53 2.27
N GLU A 113 25.31 6.94 2.59
CA GLU A 113 24.13 6.10 2.49
C GLU A 113 23.68 5.90 1.05
N PRO A 114 23.04 4.76 0.73
CA PRO A 114 22.45 4.54 -0.58
C PRO A 114 21.12 5.29 -0.74
N ILE A 115 20.63 5.37 -1.97
CA ILE A 115 19.24 5.70 -2.31
C ILE A 115 18.65 4.44 -2.97
N THR A 116 18.32 3.45 -2.14
CA THR A 116 17.93 2.12 -2.61
C THR A 116 16.58 2.13 -3.34
N SER A 117 15.70 3.07 -3.01
CA SER A 117 14.45 3.27 -3.74
C SER A 117 14.70 3.59 -5.23
N LYS A 118 15.72 4.43 -5.56
CA LYS A 118 16.14 4.67 -6.96
C LYS A 118 16.80 3.45 -7.60
N LEU A 119 17.59 2.69 -6.84
CA LEU A 119 18.21 1.47 -7.35
C LEU A 119 17.15 0.47 -7.79
N VAL A 120 16.11 0.21 -6.97
CA VAL A 120 15.02 -0.70 -7.33
C VAL A 120 14.24 -0.21 -8.55
N ALA A 121 13.97 1.10 -8.66
CA ALA A 121 13.33 1.68 -9.83
C ALA A 121 14.15 1.43 -11.11
N ASN A 122 15.48 1.59 -11.04
CA ASN A 122 16.38 1.30 -12.16
C ASN A 122 16.36 -0.20 -12.54
N LEU A 123 16.37 -1.10 -11.56
CA LEU A 123 16.31 -2.55 -11.82
C LEU A 123 15.02 -2.95 -12.55
N LEU A 124 13.87 -2.41 -12.16
CA LEU A 124 12.60 -2.64 -12.85
C LEU A 124 12.65 -2.14 -14.30
N THR A 125 13.23 -0.97 -14.54
CA THR A 125 13.41 -0.42 -15.90
C THR A 125 14.33 -1.29 -16.75
N VAL A 126 15.46 -1.74 -16.20
CA VAL A 126 16.42 -2.62 -16.89
C VAL A 126 15.82 -4.01 -17.17
N ALA A 127 15.03 -4.55 -16.27
CA ALA A 127 14.29 -5.79 -16.48
C ALA A 127 13.22 -5.70 -17.58
N TRP A 128 12.84 -4.47 -17.98
CA TRP A 128 11.87 -4.17 -19.03
C TRP A 128 10.42 -4.01 -18.56
N ALA A 129 10.19 -3.64 -17.33
CA ALA A 129 8.89 -3.06 -17.01
C ALA A 129 8.66 -1.83 -17.89
N THR A 130 7.51 -1.74 -18.54
CA THR A 130 7.13 -0.62 -19.38
C THR A 130 6.31 0.43 -18.63
N ARG A 131 5.77 0.07 -17.49
CA ARG A 131 4.99 0.88 -16.56
C ARG A 131 5.01 0.25 -15.18
N VAL A 132 4.96 1.07 -14.14
CA VAL A 132 4.76 0.64 -12.75
C VAL A 132 3.46 1.23 -12.21
N ILE A 133 2.71 0.44 -11.47
CA ILE A 133 1.54 0.88 -10.68
C ILE A 133 1.86 0.55 -9.23
N THR A 134 1.73 1.51 -8.34
CA THR A 134 1.97 1.28 -6.91
C THR A 134 0.99 2.10 -6.07
N MET A 135 0.90 1.78 -4.78
CA MET A 135 0.02 2.48 -3.85
C MET A 135 0.83 3.11 -2.72
N ASP A 136 0.50 4.34 -2.35
CA ASP A 136 1.04 5.10 -1.21
C ASP A 136 2.55 4.95 -0.99
N LEU A 137 3.34 5.43 -1.94
CA LEU A 137 4.78 5.53 -1.77
C LEU A 137 5.11 6.34 -0.50
N HIS A 138 6.12 5.91 0.25
CA HIS A 138 6.57 6.57 1.47
C HIS A 138 6.80 8.08 1.27
N ALA A 139 7.32 8.45 0.11
CA ALA A 139 7.49 9.83 -0.30
C ALA A 139 7.06 10.00 -1.75
N ARG A 140 6.17 10.97 -2.02
CA ARG A 140 5.60 11.18 -3.38
C ARG A 140 6.65 11.47 -4.45
N GLN A 141 7.79 12.07 -4.08
CA GLN A 141 8.89 12.36 -5.00
C GLN A 141 9.58 11.11 -5.56
N ILE A 142 9.38 9.92 -4.97
CA ILE A 142 9.88 8.65 -5.51
C ILE A 142 9.36 8.40 -6.93
N GLN A 143 8.20 8.97 -7.30
CA GLN A 143 7.70 8.94 -8.68
C GLN A 143 8.74 9.44 -9.68
N GLY A 144 9.53 10.43 -9.32
CA GLY A 144 10.62 10.98 -10.15
C GLY A 144 11.86 10.08 -10.25
N PHE A 145 11.91 8.94 -9.56
CA PHE A 145 13.01 7.97 -9.68
C PHE A 145 12.83 7.02 -10.87
N PHE A 146 11.64 6.95 -11.43
CA PHE A 146 11.31 6.07 -12.54
C PHE A 146 11.50 6.81 -13.87
N ASP A 147 12.24 6.19 -14.78
CA ASP A 147 12.40 6.66 -16.16
C ASP A 147 11.30 6.11 -17.09
N ILE A 148 10.40 5.31 -16.55
CA ILE A 148 9.20 4.77 -17.17
C ILE A 148 7.95 5.33 -16.47
N PRO A 149 6.78 5.36 -17.13
CA PRO A 149 5.54 5.80 -16.49
C PRO A 149 5.26 5.08 -15.18
N LEU A 150 4.90 5.84 -14.16
CA LEU A 150 4.46 5.34 -12.86
C LEU A 150 3.10 5.94 -12.52
N ASP A 151 2.15 5.08 -12.17
CA ASP A 151 0.84 5.45 -11.65
C ASP A 151 0.85 5.24 -10.13
N HIS A 152 0.84 6.34 -9.38
CA HIS A 152 0.86 6.34 -7.92
C HIS A 152 -0.57 6.43 -7.39
N MET A 153 -1.14 5.31 -6.99
CA MET A 153 -2.48 5.22 -6.39
C MET A 153 -2.44 5.63 -4.91
N GLU A 154 -3.56 6.11 -4.40
CA GLU A 154 -3.73 6.45 -2.97
C GLU A 154 -4.87 5.61 -2.38
N ALA A 155 -4.61 4.95 -1.24
CA ALA A 155 -5.64 4.20 -0.51
C ALA A 155 -6.55 5.10 0.34
N LEU A 156 -6.25 6.40 0.39
CA LEU A 156 -6.99 7.36 1.20
C LEU A 156 -8.53 7.29 1.01
N PRO A 157 -9.09 7.18 -0.21
CA PRO A 157 -10.53 7.02 -0.40
C PRO A 157 -11.09 5.75 0.26
N ILE A 158 -10.34 4.64 0.24
CA ILE A 158 -10.73 3.36 0.84
C ILE A 158 -10.75 3.50 2.37
N LEU A 159 -9.70 4.10 2.95
CA LEU A 159 -9.58 4.34 4.39
C LEU A 159 -10.68 5.31 4.88
N ALA A 160 -10.87 6.43 4.18
CA ALA A 160 -11.88 7.43 4.54
C ALA A 160 -13.30 6.83 4.57
N LYS A 161 -13.64 6.02 3.56
CA LYS A 161 -14.92 5.37 3.44
C LYS A 161 -15.22 4.43 4.59
N HIS A 162 -14.21 3.69 5.09
CA HIS A 162 -14.35 2.86 6.28
C HIS A 162 -14.85 3.70 7.46
N PHE A 163 -14.20 4.81 7.78
CA PHE A 163 -14.59 5.64 8.90
C PHE A 163 -15.94 6.33 8.68
N ILE A 164 -16.25 6.79 7.48
CA ILE A 164 -17.57 7.37 7.14
C ILE A 164 -18.69 6.35 7.39
N LYS A 165 -18.51 5.10 6.95
CA LYS A 165 -19.47 4.01 7.14
C LYS A 165 -19.75 3.71 8.62
N TYR A 166 -18.76 3.87 9.48
CA TYR A 166 -18.89 3.66 10.92
C TYR A 166 -19.34 4.91 11.71
N GLY A 167 -19.76 5.97 11.01
CA GLY A 167 -20.40 7.15 11.62
C GLY A 167 -19.43 8.09 12.32
N PHE A 168 -18.17 8.13 11.90
CA PHE A 168 -17.23 9.14 12.40
C PHE A 168 -17.63 10.52 11.87
N SER A 169 -17.81 11.46 12.77
CA SER A 169 -18.36 12.79 12.47
C SER A 169 -17.42 13.93 12.86
N PRO A 170 -17.60 15.13 12.26
CA PRO A 170 -16.81 16.31 12.61
C PRO A 170 -16.90 16.73 14.08
N GLU A 171 -18.01 16.41 14.74
CA GLU A 171 -18.30 16.84 16.11
C GLU A 171 -17.47 16.05 17.13
N ASP A 172 -17.31 14.75 16.92
CA ASP A 172 -16.72 13.83 17.89
C ASP A 172 -15.37 13.24 17.47
N THR A 173 -14.86 13.61 16.28
CA THR A 173 -13.67 13.00 15.69
C THR A 173 -12.58 14.03 15.40
N VAL A 174 -11.32 13.62 15.53
CA VAL A 174 -10.14 14.37 15.09
C VAL A 174 -9.15 13.44 14.40
N VAL A 175 -8.66 13.84 13.23
CA VAL A 175 -7.55 13.13 12.57
C VAL A 175 -6.24 13.63 13.14
N VAL A 176 -5.32 12.71 13.43
CA VAL A 176 -4.04 13.01 14.06
C VAL A 176 -2.87 12.58 13.17
N SER A 177 -1.96 13.50 12.91
CA SER A 177 -0.68 13.16 12.30
C SER A 177 0.29 12.66 13.35
N PRO A 178 0.92 11.48 13.18
CA PRO A 178 1.87 10.94 14.14
C PRO A 178 3.20 11.72 14.23
N ASP A 179 3.47 12.57 13.24
CA ASP A 179 4.63 13.47 13.17
C ASP A 179 4.40 14.62 12.17
N VAL A 180 5.38 15.50 12.04
CA VAL A 180 5.32 16.65 11.11
C VAL A 180 5.35 16.20 9.64
N GLY A 181 6.01 15.08 9.33
CA GLY A 181 6.13 14.55 7.96
C GLY A 181 4.79 14.02 7.41
N GLY A 182 3.96 13.43 8.27
CA GLY A 182 2.66 12.85 7.93
C GLY A 182 1.52 13.87 7.78
N VAL A 183 1.73 15.15 8.09
CA VAL A 183 0.66 16.18 8.14
C VAL A 183 -0.14 16.26 6.84
N LYS A 184 0.49 16.13 5.68
CA LYS A 184 -0.22 16.20 4.39
C LYS A 184 -1.20 15.03 4.23
N ARG A 185 -0.82 13.82 4.64
CA ARG A 185 -1.67 12.62 4.60
C ARG A 185 -2.84 12.77 5.58
N ALA A 186 -2.54 13.16 6.82
CA ALA A 186 -3.55 13.38 7.84
C ALA A 186 -4.56 14.47 7.44
N ARG A 187 -4.11 15.55 6.82
CA ARG A 187 -5.00 16.60 6.26
C ARG A 187 -5.90 16.04 5.15
N GLY A 188 -5.37 15.14 4.31
CA GLY A 188 -6.17 14.45 3.30
C GLY A 188 -7.36 13.72 3.93
N LEU A 189 -7.11 12.88 4.95
CA LEU A 189 -8.16 12.14 5.65
C LEU A 189 -9.12 13.11 6.39
N ALA A 190 -8.58 14.12 7.07
CA ALA A 190 -9.41 15.13 7.76
C ALA A 190 -10.36 15.84 6.80
N ASN A 191 -9.90 16.16 5.58
CA ASN A 191 -10.76 16.77 4.55
C ASN A 191 -11.88 15.83 4.10
N TRP A 192 -11.60 14.54 3.90
CA TRP A 192 -12.59 13.53 3.54
C TRP A 192 -13.66 13.35 4.62
N LEU A 193 -13.24 13.37 5.89
CA LEU A 193 -14.14 13.22 7.05
C LEU A 193 -14.75 14.54 7.52
N HIS A 194 -14.34 15.68 6.93
CA HIS A 194 -14.69 17.03 7.39
C HIS A 194 -14.33 17.30 8.86
N THR A 195 -13.29 16.65 9.38
CA THR A 195 -12.89 16.70 10.78
C THR A 195 -11.72 17.66 11.02
N PRO A 196 -11.52 18.15 12.27
CA PRO A 196 -10.31 18.86 12.63
C PRO A 196 -9.07 17.97 12.53
N LEU A 197 -7.89 18.62 12.48
CA LEU A 197 -6.58 17.99 12.43
C LEU A 197 -5.78 18.33 13.69
N ALA A 198 -5.15 17.34 14.29
CA ALA A 198 -4.14 17.51 15.32
C ALA A 198 -2.79 16.92 14.86
N ILE A 199 -1.70 17.34 15.49
CA ILE A 199 -0.33 16.92 15.13
C ILE A 199 0.41 16.56 16.41
N ILE A 200 1.11 15.41 16.40
CA ILE A 200 2.04 15.04 17.46
C ILE A 200 3.43 15.59 17.09
N ASP A 201 3.87 16.58 17.85
CA ASP A 201 5.24 17.13 17.78
C ASP A 201 6.14 16.38 18.77
N LYS A 202 7.05 15.57 18.21
CA LYS A 202 8.01 14.78 18.99
C LYS A 202 9.29 15.57 19.17
N ARG A 203 9.59 15.96 20.39
CA ARG A 203 10.86 16.63 20.73
C ARG A 203 11.77 15.67 21.51
N ARG A 204 12.88 15.30 20.90
CA ARG A 204 13.98 14.63 21.61
C ARG A 204 14.78 15.69 22.35
N ALA A 205 14.58 15.83 23.65
CA ALA A 205 15.31 16.82 24.45
C ALA A 205 16.80 16.46 24.62
N LYS A 206 17.17 15.16 24.70
CA LYS A 206 18.55 14.62 24.75
C LYS A 206 18.53 13.10 24.48
N ALA A 207 19.68 12.54 24.08
CA ALA A 207 19.87 11.09 24.07
C ALA A 207 19.60 10.52 25.49
N ASN A 208 18.77 9.47 25.60
CA ASN A 208 18.36 8.79 26.86
C ASN A 208 17.30 9.51 27.75
N VAL A 209 16.59 10.51 27.24
CA VAL A 209 15.41 11.06 27.92
C VAL A 209 14.15 10.58 27.21
N SER A 210 13.08 10.26 27.99
CA SER A 210 11.78 9.89 27.44
C SER A 210 11.30 10.94 26.44
N GLU A 211 10.80 10.47 25.27
CA GLU A 211 10.27 11.33 24.23
C GLU A 211 9.09 12.14 24.76
N VAL A 212 9.20 13.46 24.82
CA VAL A 212 8.07 14.32 25.18
C VAL A 212 7.23 14.53 23.94
N MET A 213 6.00 14.01 23.97
CA MET A 213 5.02 14.21 22.91
C MET A 213 4.17 15.45 23.23
N ASN A 214 4.31 16.49 22.42
CA ASN A 214 3.42 17.63 22.47
C ASN A 214 2.34 17.49 21.40
N ILE A 215 1.06 17.64 21.79
CA ILE A 215 -0.06 17.52 20.87
C ILE A 215 -0.56 18.92 20.56
N ILE A 216 -0.56 19.26 19.27
CA ILE A 216 -1.05 20.54 18.74
C ILE A 216 -2.42 20.27 18.14
N GLY A 217 -3.46 20.87 18.69
CA GLY A 217 -4.86 20.68 18.31
C GLY A 217 -5.71 20.20 19.48
N ASP A 218 -7.03 20.28 19.33
CA ASP A 218 -8.00 19.89 20.36
C ASP A 218 -8.42 18.43 20.14
N ILE A 219 -8.09 17.58 21.14
CA ILE A 219 -8.39 16.14 21.12
C ILE A 219 -9.28 15.71 22.28
N LYS A 220 -9.50 16.60 23.27
CA LYS A 220 -10.19 16.23 24.50
C LYS A 220 -11.66 15.87 24.22
N GLY A 221 -12.07 14.71 24.69
CA GLY A 221 -13.44 14.21 24.51
C GLY A 221 -13.74 13.71 23.09
N LYS A 222 -12.73 13.59 22.22
CA LYS A 222 -12.89 13.14 20.82
C LYS A 222 -12.32 11.76 20.57
N LYS A 223 -12.83 11.10 19.55
CA LYS A 223 -12.20 9.93 18.91
C LYS A 223 -11.04 10.42 18.06
N ALA A 224 -9.86 9.85 18.23
CA ALA A 224 -8.66 10.23 17.50
C ALA A 224 -8.29 9.17 16.45
N ILE A 225 -8.10 9.57 15.18
CA ILE A 225 -7.66 8.68 14.11
C ILE A 225 -6.22 9.02 13.74
N LEU A 226 -5.27 8.16 14.11
CA LEU A 226 -3.88 8.25 13.67
C LEU A 226 -3.75 7.65 12.27
N ILE A 227 -3.16 8.41 11.32
CA ILE A 227 -2.93 7.91 9.96
C ILE A 227 -1.45 7.99 9.57
N ASP A 228 -0.95 6.91 8.96
CA ASP A 228 0.39 6.85 8.38
C ASP A 228 0.37 6.12 7.01
N ASP A 229 1.51 6.04 6.29
CA ASP A 229 1.63 5.20 5.08
C ASP A 229 1.76 3.72 5.46
N MET A 230 2.48 3.42 6.53
CA MET A 230 2.70 2.05 6.96
C MET A 230 2.79 1.92 8.48
N ILE A 231 2.45 0.75 8.97
CA ILE A 231 2.74 0.31 10.34
C ILE A 231 3.80 -0.79 10.24
N ASP A 232 5.03 -0.49 10.70
CA ASP A 232 6.14 -1.44 10.68
C ASP A 232 6.28 -2.13 12.04
N THR A 233 7.13 -1.63 12.95
CA THR A 233 7.33 -2.22 14.29
C THR A 233 6.30 -1.79 15.34
N ALA A 234 5.40 -0.89 14.98
CA ALA A 234 4.31 -0.31 15.76
C ALA A 234 4.70 0.47 17.04
N GLY A 235 5.98 0.51 17.43
CA GLY A 235 6.37 1.17 18.68
C GLY A 235 5.95 2.64 18.77
N THR A 236 6.25 3.40 17.74
CA THR A 236 5.95 4.84 17.69
C THR A 236 4.45 5.13 17.70
N ILE A 237 3.67 4.37 16.93
CA ILE A 237 2.23 4.61 16.82
C ILE A 237 1.48 4.17 18.09
N CYS A 238 1.94 3.10 18.76
CA CYS A 238 1.37 2.67 20.06
C CYS A 238 1.64 3.70 21.17
N ASN A 239 2.86 4.26 21.22
CA ASN A 239 3.18 5.32 22.17
C ASN A 239 2.34 6.58 21.89
N ALA A 240 2.11 6.90 20.62
CA ALA A 240 1.24 8.00 20.23
C ALA A 240 -0.21 7.78 20.68
N ALA A 241 -0.72 6.56 20.52
CA ALA A 241 -2.07 6.21 21.00
C ALA A 241 -2.23 6.42 22.50
N GLN A 242 -1.27 5.93 23.29
CA GLN A 242 -1.31 6.12 24.76
C GLN A 242 -1.28 7.60 25.13
N ALA A 243 -0.40 8.39 24.49
CA ALA A 243 -0.33 9.82 24.74
C ALA A 243 -1.64 10.57 24.41
N LEU A 244 -2.39 10.14 23.38
CA LEU A 244 -3.69 10.69 23.05
C LEU A 244 -4.74 10.36 24.13
N ILE A 245 -4.79 9.13 24.62
CA ILE A 245 -5.66 8.73 25.72
C ILE A 245 -5.32 9.53 26.99
N ASP A 246 -4.04 9.63 27.36
CA ASP A 246 -3.58 10.39 28.54
C ASP A 246 -3.95 11.87 28.47
N LYS A 247 -4.11 12.42 27.25
CA LYS A 247 -4.53 13.80 26.97
C LYS A 247 -6.04 13.96 26.81
N GLY A 248 -6.81 12.89 26.98
CA GLY A 248 -8.27 12.94 27.09
C GLY A 248 -9.02 12.60 25.79
N ALA A 249 -8.37 11.93 24.82
CA ALA A 249 -9.11 11.29 23.74
C ALA A 249 -9.97 10.15 24.32
N THR A 250 -11.18 9.97 23.82
CA THR A 250 -12.10 8.91 24.28
C THR A 250 -11.79 7.55 23.72
N GLU A 251 -11.38 7.52 22.47
CA GLU A 251 -11.01 6.32 21.72
C GLU A 251 -9.88 6.69 20.75
N VAL A 252 -9.03 5.73 20.42
CA VAL A 252 -7.94 5.93 19.46
C VAL A 252 -7.97 4.82 18.40
N TYR A 253 -7.91 5.23 17.14
CA TYR A 253 -7.88 4.38 15.97
C TYR A 253 -6.58 4.60 15.22
N ALA A 254 -6.04 3.56 14.61
CA ALA A 254 -4.93 3.67 13.67
C ALA A 254 -5.41 3.30 12.27
N CYS A 255 -4.92 4.00 11.25
CA CYS A 255 -5.03 3.52 9.89
C CYS A 255 -3.74 3.75 9.11
N ALA A 256 -3.41 2.79 8.24
CA ALA A 256 -2.29 2.88 7.33
C ALA A 256 -2.60 2.09 6.06
N THR A 257 -1.95 2.45 4.96
CA THR A 257 -2.06 1.68 3.73
C THR A 257 -1.39 0.33 3.87
N HIS A 258 -0.16 0.29 4.43
CA HIS A 258 0.66 -0.91 4.46
C HIS A 258 0.83 -1.47 5.88
N GLY A 259 0.28 -2.65 6.12
CA GLY A 259 0.56 -3.44 7.33
C GLY A 259 1.85 -4.24 7.17
N VAL A 260 3.01 -3.61 7.36
CA VAL A 260 4.32 -4.30 7.25
C VAL A 260 4.52 -5.28 8.41
N PHE A 261 4.09 -4.89 9.60
CA PHE A 261 4.02 -5.69 10.83
C PHE A 261 5.28 -6.51 11.12
N SER A 262 6.45 -5.84 11.02
CA SER A 262 7.71 -6.44 11.49
C SER A 262 7.68 -6.65 13.00
N TYR A 263 8.27 -7.79 13.45
CA TYR A 263 8.37 -8.10 14.88
C TYR A 263 8.94 -6.93 15.69
N PRO A 264 8.35 -6.57 16.81
CA PRO A 264 7.22 -7.17 17.54
C PRO A 264 5.90 -6.38 17.36
N ALA A 265 5.51 -6.00 16.13
CA ALA A 265 4.36 -5.13 15.89
C ALA A 265 3.04 -5.71 16.43
N ILE A 266 2.80 -7.00 16.17
CA ILE A 266 1.52 -7.65 16.50
C ILE A 266 1.29 -7.66 18.02
N GLU A 267 2.30 -8.03 18.81
CA GLU A 267 2.21 -8.01 20.26
C GLU A 267 1.92 -6.60 20.77
N ARG A 268 2.64 -5.61 20.25
CA ARG A 268 2.44 -4.20 20.64
C ARG A 268 1.05 -3.69 20.29
N LEU A 269 0.52 -4.03 19.11
CA LEU A 269 -0.80 -3.61 18.68
C LEU A 269 -1.91 -4.28 19.50
N LYS A 270 -1.77 -5.56 19.83
CA LYS A 270 -2.71 -6.28 20.70
C LYS A 270 -2.82 -5.62 22.09
N GLU A 271 -1.70 -5.23 22.67
CA GLU A 271 -1.61 -4.62 23.99
C GLU A 271 -1.87 -3.10 24.01
N SER A 272 -1.91 -2.47 22.85
CA SER A 272 -2.03 -1.02 22.71
C SER A 272 -3.39 -0.47 23.13
N ALA A 273 -3.45 0.84 23.31
CA ALA A 273 -4.68 1.60 23.57
C ALA A 273 -5.57 1.77 22.32
N PHE A 274 -5.23 1.16 21.18
CA PHE A 274 -6.08 1.24 20.01
C PHE A 274 -7.40 0.49 20.18
N THR A 275 -8.49 1.13 19.76
CA THR A 275 -9.81 0.51 19.61
C THR A 275 -9.83 -0.36 18.36
N GLU A 276 -9.29 0.16 17.25
CA GLU A 276 -9.18 -0.57 15.98
C GLU A 276 -7.90 -0.13 15.23
N VAL A 277 -7.32 -1.05 14.48
CA VAL A 277 -6.19 -0.84 13.58
C VAL A 277 -6.63 -1.23 12.17
N VAL A 278 -6.63 -0.28 11.26
CA VAL A 278 -7.10 -0.46 9.88
C VAL A 278 -5.91 -0.43 8.93
N VAL A 279 -5.75 -1.48 8.12
CA VAL A 279 -4.77 -1.53 7.04
C VAL A 279 -5.41 -2.01 5.76
N THR A 280 -4.69 -1.99 4.65
CA THR A 280 -5.16 -2.57 3.40
C THR A 280 -4.46 -3.89 3.08
N ASP A 281 -5.00 -4.62 2.09
CA ASP A 281 -4.43 -5.86 1.58
C ASP A 281 -3.31 -5.65 0.53
N THR A 282 -2.62 -4.51 0.56
CA THR A 282 -1.41 -4.26 -0.24
C THR A 282 -0.24 -5.16 0.12
N ILE A 283 -0.23 -5.67 1.34
CA ILE A 283 0.65 -6.74 1.83
C ILE A 283 -0.25 -7.86 2.32
N GLU A 284 -0.01 -9.07 1.83
CA GLU A 284 -0.71 -10.26 2.31
C GLU A 284 -0.27 -10.58 3.73
N LEU A 285 -1.24 -10.69 4.64
CA LEU A 285 -1.00 -10.99 6.04
C LEU A 285 -1.22 -12.48 6.30
N SER A 286 -0.31 -13.09 7.04
CA SER A 286 -0.45 -14.47 7.50
C SER A 286 -1.43 -14.57 8.68
N GLU A 287 -1.91 -15.78 8.97
CA GLU A 287 -2.87 -16.01 10.05
C GLU A 287 -2.37 -15.55 11.42
N ASP A 288 -1.07 -15.72 11.70
CA ASP A 288 -0.42 -15.28 12.94
C ASP A 288 -0.33 -13.76 13.09
N GLN A 289 -0.47 -13.01 12.00
CA GLN A 289 -0.55 -11.55 11.99
C GLN A 289 -1.97 -11.03 12.23
N MET A 290 -2.98 -11.88 12.22
CA MET A 290 -4.36 -11.49 12.49
C MET A 290 -4.63 -11.37 14.00
N PHE A 291 -5.40 -10.35 14.40
CA PHE A 291 -5.81 -10.12 15.79
C PHE A 291 -7.14 -9.36 15.86
N ASP A 292 -7.84 -9.41 16.99
CA ASP A 292 -9.22 -8.95 17.13
C ASP A 292 -9.46 -7.48 16.75
N LYS A 293 -8.47 -6.60 16.99
CA LYS A 293 -8.56 -5.17 16.67
C LYS A 293 -8.20 -4.84 15.22
N LEU A 294 -7.74 -5.82 14.44
CA LEU A 294 -7.26 -5.59 13.07
C LEU A 294 -8.41 -5.66 12.05
N LYS A 295 -8.51 -4.64 11.22
CA LYS A 295 -9.36 -4.60 10.06
C LYS A 295 -8.52 -4.46 8.79
N VAL A 296 -8.70 -5.38 7.84
CA VAL A 296 -8.02 -5.34 6.54
C VAL A 296 -9.03 -4.94 5.47
N LEU A 297 -8.76 -3.85 4.76
CA LEU A 297 -9.59 -3.35 3.67
C LEU A 297 -9.01 -3.77 2.33
N SER A 298 -9.87 -4.13 1.37
CA SER A 298 -9.40 -4.58 0.07
C SER A 298 -9.15 -3.43 -0.89
N THR A 299 -8.01 -3.48 -1.57
CA THR A 299 -7.62 -2.57 -2.67
C THR A 299 -7.96 -3.13 -4.05
N SER A 300 -8.47 -4.36 -4.11
CA SER A 300 -8.67 -5.11 -5.35
C SER A 300 -9.55 -4.40 -6.37
N LYS A 301 -10.63 -3.75 -5.93
CA LYS A 301 -11.53 -3.00 -6.83
C LYS A 301 -10.80 -1.83 -7.50
N MET A 302 -9.95 -1.11 -6.76
CA MET A 302 -9.16 0.01 -7.29
C MET A 302 -8.12 -0.48 -8.31
N PHE A 303 -7.39 -1.56 -7.99
CA PHE A 303 -6.44 -2.16 -8.94
C PHE A 303 -7.13 -2.74 -10.17
N ALA A 304 -8.30 -3.34 -10.03
CA ALA A 304 -9.08 -3.82 -11.16
C ALA A 304 -9.50 -2.66 -12.08
N GLU A 305 -9.93 -1.54 -11.50
CA GLU A 305 -10.37 -0.39 -12.28
C GLU A 305 -9.20 0.26 -13.05
N ILE A 306 -8.00 0.38 -12.45
CA ILE A 306 -6.82 0.88 -13.18
C ILE A 306 -6.40 -0.07 -14.29
N ILE A 307 -6.46 -1.39 -14.09
CA ILE A 307 -6.21 -2.38 -15.14
C ILE A 307 -7.18 -2.18 -16.30
N LYS A 308 -8.48 -2.03 -16.05
CA LYS A 308 -9.50 -1.76 -17.08
C LYS A 308 -9.15 -0.51 -17.90
N ARG A 309 -8.78 0.58 -17.22
CA ARG A 309 -8.46 1.86 -17.88
C ARG A 309 -7.21 1.76 -18.74
N ILE A 310 -6.15 1.10 -18.23
CA ILE A 310 -4.92 0.88 -19.00
C ILE A 310 -5.19 -0.07 -20.19
N ALA A 311 -5.95 -1.14 -19.98
CA ALA A 311 -6.29 -2.08 -21.05
C ALA A 311 -7.05 -1.40 -22.19
N THR A 312 -7.97 -0.49 -21.85
CA THR A 312 -8.83 0.23 -22.82
C THR A 312 -8.30 1.62 -23.21
N SER A 313 -7.08 1.98 -22.79
CA SER A 313 -6.45 3.30 -23.05
C SER A 313 -7.32 4.48 -22.58
N LYS A 314 -7.98 4.34 -21.44
CA LYS A 314 -8.80 5.40 -20.82
C LYS A 314 -7.99 6.17 -19.76
N PRO A 315 -8.34 7.45 -19.49
CA PRO A 315 -7.73 8.23 -18.42
C PRO A 315 -7.88 7.56 -17.06
N ILE A 316 -6.89 7.74 -16.20
CA ILE A 316 -6.89 7.24 -14.82
C ILE A 316 -7.14 8.35 -13.79
N SER A 317 -7.12 9.63 -14.20
CA SER A 317 -7.26 10.80 -13.32
C SER A 317 -8.48 10.75 -12.41
N ASP A 318 -9.61 10.29 -12.95
CA ASP A 318 -10.87 10.22 -12.20
C ASP A 318 -10.82 9.24 -11.01
N LEU A 319 -9.87 8.29 -11.01
CA LEU A 319 -9.71 7.35 -9.88
C LEU A 319 -9.18 8.02 -8.61
N PHE A 320 -8.60 9.21 -8.74
CA PHE A 320 -8.09 9.99 -7.60
C PHE A 320 -9.17 10.88 -6.96
N GLU A 321 -10.30 11.08 -7.65
CA GLU A 321 -11.37 12.00 -7.25
C GLU A 321 -12.65 11.28 -6.82
N MET A 322 -12.83 10.01 -7.21
CA MET A 322 -14.06 9.28 -6.93
C MET A 322 -14.09 8.67 -5.53
N PRO A 323 -15.24 8.83 -4.82
CA PRO A 323 -15.60 7.87 -3.79
C PRO A 323 -15.71 6.50 -4.47
N VAL A 324 -15.02 5.51 -3.96
CA VAL A 324 -15.19 4.13 -4.41
C VAL A 324 -16.60 3.70 -3.97
N ASP A 325 -17.58 3.68 -4.90
CA ASP A 325 -18.95 3.26 -4.59
C ASP A 325 -18.95 1.85 -3.99
N ASP A 326 -19.65 1.73 -2.85
CA ASP A 326 -19.89 0.45 -2.19
C ASP A 326 -21.05 -0.23 -2.90
N ASP A 327 -20.73 -1.21 -3.70
CA ASP A 327 -21.64 -2.32 -3.87
C ASP A 327 -20.88 -3.63 -3.61
N GLU A 328 -21.35 -4.29 -2.54
CA GLU A 328 -21.28 -5.72 -2.30
C GLU A 328 -19.97 -6.32 -1.76
N ASP A 329 -19.80 -6.24 -0.43
CA ASP A 329 -19.45 -7.43 0.34
C ASP A 329 -20.76 -8.25 0.57
N LYS A 330 -21.09 -9.12 -0.40
CA LYS A 330 -22.00 -10.25 -0.22
C LYS A 330 -21.33 -11.53 -0.64
#